data_d7c6d2d7cd7ddd1dbeaf945afe283a05
#
_entry.id   d7c6d2d7cd7ddd1dbeaf945afe283a05
#
_cell.length_a   1.000
_cell.length_b   1.000
_cell.length_c   1.000
_cell.angle_alpha   90.00
_cell.angle_beta   90.00
_cell.angle_gamma   90.00
#
_symmetry.space_group_name_H-M   'P 1'
#
loop_
_entity.id
_entity.type
_entity.pdbx_description
1 polymer ?
#
loop_
_entity_poly.entity_id
_entity_poly.type
_entity_poly.pdbx_seq_one_letter_code
_entity_poly.pdbx_strand_id
1 'polypeptide(L)'
;MFHAVLRIDRVLEKWADHWQKLQAEGYQVEEKLTPATIAEVRRFLTDWCKVMEPVYMAVSLSDDFVYPENSARAQLLREAVLPACREFNIPLSLMIGVRRQVNPAIRLAGDGVGKADLRAVENLCREFPQNRFLVSLLSRENQHELCVYARKFANLMPFGCWWFLNNPSIVEEMTRERIEMLGMSFIPQHSDARVLEQVIYKWRNTRRTMAPILANSYALLVEDGRPVTREHIRQDLDRLFRKNFQKFAGIKN
;
A
#
# COMPACT_ATOMS: atom_id res chain seq x y z
N MET A 1 -4.35 -12.73 -15.54
CA MET A 1 -3.22 -13.41 -14.87
C MET A 1 -3.18 -12.93 -13.44
N PHE A 2 -3.02 -13.81 -12.46
CA PHE A 2 -2.83 -13.46 -11.06
C PHE A 2 -1.34 -13.25 -10.79
N HIS A 3 -1.02 -12.24 -9.99
CA HIS A 3 0.34 -11.96 -9.56
C HIS A 3 0.47 -12.18 -8.07
N ALA A 4 1.63 -12.63 -7.62
CA ALA A 4 1.91 -12.82 -6.21
C ALA A 4 2.25 -11.51 -5.50
N VAL A 5 2.06 -11.50 -4.18
CA VAL A 5 2.48 -10.43 -3.27
C VAL A 5 3.24 -11.07 -2.12
N LEU A 6 4.43 -10.59 -1.83
CA LEU A 6 5.22 -11.10 -0.71
C LEU A 6 4.85 -10.36 0.58
N ARG A 7 4.15 -11.05 1.49
CA ARG A 7 3.81 -10.53 2.81
C ARG A 7 4.99 -10.69 3.77
N ILE A 8 5.38 -9.56 4.39
CA ILE A 8 6.55 -9.49 5.29
C ILE A 8 6.20 -9.07 6.72
N ASP A 9 4.92 -9.19 7.11
CA ASP A 9 4.42 -8.79 8.43
C ASP A 9 5.20 -9.44 9.57
N ARG A 10 5.50 -10.74 9.45
CA ARG A 10 6.19 -11.48 10.51
C ARG A 10 7.64 -11.04 10.67
N VAL A 11 8.30 -10.69 9.58
CA VAL A 11 9.68 -10.20 9.59
C VAL A 11 9.75 -8.83 10.25
N LEU A 12 8.85 -7.90 9.90
CA LEU A 12 8.89 -6.52 10.38
C LEU A 12 8.22 -6.33 11.75
N GLU A 13 7.05 -6.94 11.98
CA GLU A 13 6.24 -6.67 13.16
C GLU A 13 6.45 -7.68 14.30
N LYS A 14 7.06 -8.84 14.01
CA LYS A 14 7.18 -9.93 14.97
C LYS A 14 8.56 -10.60 14.95
N TRP A 15 9.61 -9.82 14.77
CA TRP A 15 10.97 -10.34 14.66
C TRP A 15 11.35 -11.22 15.84
N ALA A 16 11.10 -10.77 17.08
CA ALA A 16 11.41 -11.50 18.30
C ALA A 16 10.80 -12.91 18.37
N ASP A 17 9.63 -13.12 17.73
CA ASP A 17 8.94 -14.41 17.69
C ASP A 17 9.20 -15.18 16.38
N HIS A 18 9.83 -14.54 15.39
CA HIS A 18 9.89 -15.09 14.02
C HIS A 18 11.27 -15.58 13.59
N TRP A 19 12.35 -15.02 14.15
CA TRP A 19 13.71 -15.39 13.76
C TRP A 19 13.99 -16.90 13.89
N GLN A 20 13.47 -17.57 14.94
CA GLN A 20 13.63 -19.01 15.13
C GLN A 20 12.99 -19.83 13.99
N LYS A 21 11.91 -19.33 13.39
CA LYS A 21 11.29 -20.01 12.23
C LYS A 21 12.17 -19.89 11.01
N LEU A 22 12.79 -18.75 10.80
CA LEU A 22 13.75 -18.57 9.71
C LEU A 22 14.98 -19.49 9.90
N GLN A 23 15.44 -19.68 11.15
CA GLN A 23 16.49 -20.68 11.43
C GLN A 23 16.05 -22.09 11.04
N ALA A 24 14.83 -22.48 11.39
CA ALA A 24 14.29 -23.79 11.02
C ALA A 24 14.14 -23.96 9.50
N GLU A 25 14.01 -22.88 8.75
CA GLU A 25 13.98 -22.84 7.27
C GLU A 25 15.38 -22.77 6.65
N GLY A 26 16.46 -22.80 7.47
CA GLY A 26 17.84 -22.85 7.00
C GLY A 26 18.55 -21.50 6.84
N TYR A 27 17.99 -20.42 7.40
CA TYR A 27 18.64 -19.10 7.44
C TYR A 27 19.42 -18.93 8.74
N GLN A 28 20.65 -18.42 8.62
CA GLN A 28 21.54 -18.23 9.79
C GLN A 28 21.26 -16.87 10.45
N VAL A 29 20.11 -16.76 11.08
CA VAL A 29 19.65 -15.55 11.78
C VAL A 29 19.66 -15.73 13.28
N GLU A 30 19.79 -14.64 14.02
CA GLU A 30 19.73 -14.56 15.46
C GLU A 30 18.69 -13.51 15.86
N GLU A 31 18.27 -13.51 17.13
CA GLU A 31 17.39 -12.48 17.66
C GLU A 31 17.98 -11.08 17.48
N LYS A 32 19.28 -10.95 17.77
CA LYS A 32 20.03 -9.70 17.57
C LYS A 32 20.31 -9.47 16.08
N LEU A 33 19.96 -8.28 15.60
CA LEU A 33 20.18 -7.87 14.23
C LEU A 33 21.65 -7.46 14.00
N THR A 34 22.54 -8.47 13.92
CA THR A 34 23.91 -8.26 13.49
C THR A 34 23.97 -8.07 11.96
N PRO A 35 25.07 -7.54 11.41
CA PRO A 35 25.25 -7.48 9.94
C PRO A 35 25.07 -8.83 9.24
N ALA A 36 25.49 -9.93 9.88
CA ALA A 36 25.27 -11.28 9.37
C ALA A 36 23.79 -11.67 9.34
N THR A 37 23.06 -11.40 10.43
CA THR A 37 21.61 -11.63 10.50
C THR A 37 20.86 -10.81 9.45
N ILE A 38 21.23 -9.54 9.25
CA ILE A 38 20.61 -8.69 8.22
C ILE A 38 20.89 -9.25 6.81
N ALA A 39 22.10 -9.72 6.54
CA ALA A 39 22.45 -10.35 5.26
C ALA A 39 21.59 -11.61 5.01
N GLU A 40 21.35 -12.43 6.02
CA GLU A 40 20.50 -13.61 5.94
C GLU A 40 19.01 -13.27 5.75
N VAL A 41 18.52 -12.22 6.40
CA VAL A 41 17.15 -11.72 6.13
C VAL A 41 17.03 -11.24 4.69
N ARG A 42 18.05 -10.54 4.15
CA ARG A 42 18.07 -10.17 2.72
C ARG A 42 18.08 -11.41 1.82
N ARG A 43 18.84 -12.44 2.16
CA ARG A 43 18.84 -13.72 1.43
C ARG A 43 17.44 -14.34 1.43
N PHE A 44 16.78 -14.40 2.58
CA PHE A 44 15.39 -14.88 2.70
C PHE A 44 14.45 -14.11 1.75
N LEU A 45 14.48 -12.77 1.79
CA LEU A 45 13.64 -11.94 0.91
C LEU A 45 13.96 -12.18 -0.58
N THR A 46 15.24 -12.31 -0.91
CA THR A 46 15.73 -12.60 -2.27
C THR A 46 15.23 -13.95 -2.77
N ASP A 47 15.35 -14.99 -1.95
CA ASP A 47 14.91 -16.35 -2.28
C ASP A 47 13.40 -16.38 -2.56
N TRP A 48 12.60 -15.75 -1.70
CA TRP A 48 11.15 -15.68 -1.91
C TRP A 48 10.74 -14.78 -3.09
N CYS A 49 11.48 -13.71 -3.35
CA CYS A 49 11.26 -12.91 -4.55
C CYS A 49 11.52 -13.68 -5.83
N LYS A 50 12.56 -14.54 -5.86
CA LYS A 50 12.85 -15.40 -7.02
C LYS A 50 11.79 -16.48 -7.24
N VAL A 51 11.25 -17.04 -6.14
CA VAL A 51 10.24 -18.11 -6.22
C VAL A 51 8.86 -17.56 -6.57
N MET A 52 8.47 -16.44 -5.95
CA MET A 52 7.11 -15.90 -6.06
C MET A 52 6.95 -14.88 -7.19
N GLU A 53 8.03 -14.27 -7.66
CA GLU A 53 8.01 -13.13 -8.60
C GLU A 53 6.96 -12.07 -8.20
N PRO A 54 7.02 -11.55 -6.94
CA PRO A 54 5.97 -10.69 -6.42
C PRO A 54 5.98 -9.34 -7.12
N VAL A 55 4.80 -8.76 -7.33
CA VAL A 55 4.67 -7.42 -7.90
C VAL A 55 4.86 -6.30 -6.88
N TYR A 56 4.81 -6.62 -5.59
CA TYR A 56 5.22 -5.76 -4.46
C TYR A 56 5.41 -6.58 -3.19
N MET A 57 6.15 -6.03 -2.23
CA MET A 57 6.13 -6.51 -0.84
C MET A 57 5.06 -5.76 -0.05
N ALA A 58 4.44 -6.39 0.96
CA ALA A 58 3.38 -5.77 1.73
C ALA A 58 3.51 -6.05 3.23
N VAL A 59 3.19 -5.02 4.03
CA VAL A 59 3.12 -5.10 5.48
C VAL A 59 1.92 -4.32 6.02
N SER A 60 1.23 -4.89 7.02
CA SER A 60 0.21 -4.20 7.81
C SER A 60 0.84 -3.68 9.09
N LEU A 61 0.79 -2.38 9.29
CA LEU A 61 1.40 -1.66 10.40
C LEU A 61 0.30 -1.11 11.33
N SER A 62 0.63 -1.00 12.60
CA SER A 62 -0.24 -0.37 13.59
C SER A 62 -0.38 1.14 13.37
N ASP A 63 -1.34 1.75 14.06
CA ASP A 63 -1.55 3.20 14.04
C ASP A 63 -0.43 3.99 14.74
N ASP A 64 0.33 3.34 15.60
CA ASP A 64 1.49 3.89 16.29
C ASP A 64 2.82 3.71 15.52
N PHE A 65 2.76 3.27 14.27
CA PHE A 65 3.96 3.14 13.43
C PHE A 65 4.66 4.48 13.26
N VAL A 66 5.93 4.52 13.63
CA VAL A 66 6.81 5.68 13.46
C VAL A 66 8.06 5.30 12.67
N TYR A 67 8.61 6.27 11.96
CA TYR A 67 9.89 6.19 11.26
C TYR A 67 10.49 7.60 11.12
N PRO A 68 11.79 7.81 11.43
CA PRO A 68 12.73 6.83 11.98
C PRO A 68 12.47 6.50 13.45
N GLU A 69 12.88 5.31 13.87
CA GLU A 69 12.87 4.87 15.27
C GLU A 69 14.08 3.97 15.55
N ASN A 70 14.41 3.80 16.83
CA ASN A 70 15.46 2.87 17.23
C ASN A 70 14.84 1.51 17.59
N SER A 71 14.49 0.75 16.55
CA SER A 71 13.86 -0.57 16.71
C SER A 71 14.38 -1.57 15.68
N ALA A 72 14.16 -2.86 15.96
CA ALA A 72 14.45 -3.94 15.02
C ALA A 72 13.67 -3.74 13.69
N ARG A 73 12.43 -3.27 13.77
CA ARG A 73 11.59 -2.96 12.60
C ARG A 73 12.24 -1.92 11.70
N ALA A 74 12.66 -0.79 12.26
CA ALA A 74 13.30 0.28 11.48
C ALA A 74 14.63 -0.18 10.87
N GLN A 75 15.42 -0.97 11.61
CA GLN A 75 16.67 -1.52 11.10
C GLN A 75 16.41 -2.51 9.95
N LEU A 76 15.51 -3.47 10.11
CA LEU A 76 15.13 -4.43 9.07
C LEU A 76 14.56 -3.73 7.83
N LEU A 77 13.72 -2.71 8.04
CA LEU A 77 13.16 -1.92 6.96
C LEU A 77 14.27 -1.25 6.14
N ARG A 78 15.19 -0.54 6.80
CA ARG A 78 16.27 0.20 6.17
C ARG A 78 17.32 -0.70 5.53
N GLU A 79 17.72 -1.78 6.21
CA GLU A 79 18.92 -2.55 5.85
C GLU A 79 18.60 -3.84 5.08
N ALA A 80 17.36 -4.36 5.14
CA ALA A 80 16.96 -5.57 4.44
C ALA A 80 15.85 -5.34 3.41
N VAL A 81 14.69 -4.83 3.84
CA VAL A 81 13.49 -4.76 2.99
C VAL A 81 13.62 -3.75 1.86
N LEU A 82 13.98 -2.50 2.17
CA LEU A 82 14.10 -1.46 1.15
C LEU A 82 15.21 -1.75 0.12
N PRO A 83 16.38 -2.28 0.51
CA PRO A 83 17.37 -2.76 -0.46
C PRO A 83 16.85 -3.89 -1.36
N ALA A 84 16.14 -4.89 -0.80
CA ALA A 84 15.54 -5.97 -1.60
C ALA A 84 14.47 -5.44 -2.58
N CYS A 85 13.61 -4.51 -2.13
CA CYS A 85 12.64 -3.86 -3.02
C CYS A 85 13.31 -3.16 -4.22
N ARG A 86 14.46 -2.50 -4.01
CA ARG A 86 15.22 -1.87 -5.12
C ARG A 86 15.82 -2.90 -6.05
N GLU A 87 16.43 -3.95 -5.51
CA GLU A 87 17.06 -5.02 -6.29
C GLU A 87 16.07 -5.68 -7.25
N PHE A 88 14.86 -5.99 -6.76
CA PHE A 88 13.80 -6.59 -7.56
C PHE A 88 12.92 -5.58 -8.30
N ASN A 89 13.22 -4.29 -8.16
CA ASN A 89 12.43 -3.21 -8.79
C ASN A 89 10.93 -3.27 -8.48
N ILE A 90 10.57 -3.60 -7.25
CA ILE A 90 9.19 -3.67 -6.77
C ILE A 90 8.92 -2.65 -5.65
N PRO A 91 7.70 -2.11 -5.53
CA PRO A 91 7.36 -1.21 -4.44
C PRO A 91 7.15 -1.96 -3.12
N LEU A 92 7.24 -1.21 -2.03
CA LEU A 92 6.76 -1.62 -0.70
C LEU A 92 5.36 -1.06 -0.46
N SER A 93 4.41 -1.94 -0.14
CA SER A 93 3.06 -1.55 0.26
C SER A 93 2.96 -1.43 1.78
N LEU A 94 2.70 -0.23 2.25
CA LEU A 94 2.48 0.11 3.65
C LEU A 94 0.97 0.26 3.89
N MET A 95 0.40 -0.62 4.68
CA MET A 95 -1.00 -0.59 5.11
C MET A 95 -1.02 -0.22 6.60
N ILE A 96 -1.32 1.05 6.93
CA ILE A 96 -1.10 1.60 8.27
C ILE A 96 -2.43 1.97 8.93
N GLY A 97 -2.53 1.76 10.26
CA GLY A 97 -3.65 2.23 11.06
C GLY A 97 -4.45 1.15 11.77
N VAL A 98 -3.94 -0.09 11.86
CA VAL A 98 -4.64 -1.17 12.56
C VAL A 98 -4.38 -1.08 14.06
N ARG A 99 -5.45 -0.91 14.85
CA ARG A 99 -5.43 -1.13 16.30
C ARG A 99 -5.87 -2.55 16.61
N ARG A 100 -4.93 -3.35 17.09
CA ARG A 100 -5.21 -4.76 17.34
C ARG A 100 -6.04 -4.95 18.60
N GLN A 101 -7.05 -5.83 18.49
CA GLN A 101 -7.84 -6.33 19.62
C GLN A 101 -8.42 -5.22 20.52
N VAL A 102 -8.99 -4.18 19.93
CA VAL A 102 -9.75 -3.15 20.66
C VAL A 102 -10.86 -3.81 21.50
N ASN A 103 -11.47 -4.88 20.96
CA ASN A 103 -12.31 -5.79 21.71
C ASN A 103 -11.70 -7.21 21.67
N PRO A 104 -10.94 -7.63 22.72
CA PRO A 104 -10.26 -8.92 22.73
C PRO A 104 -11.22 -10.11 22.76
N ALA A 105 -12.47 -9.93 23.23
CA ALA A 105 -13.45 -11.01 23.32
C ALA A 105 -13.81 -11.62 21.94
N ILE A 106 -13.69 -10.86 20.88
CA ILE A 106 -13.99 -11.32 19.51
C ILE A 106 -12.72 -11.56 18.67
N ARG A 107 -11.57 -11.68 19.31
CA ARG A 107 -10.27 -12.02 18.69
C ARG A 107 -9.91 -11.12 17.49
N LEU A 108 -9.63 -11.70 16.32
CA LEU A 108 -9.29 -10.94 15.10
C LEU A 108 -10.43 -10.04 14.58
N ALA A 109 -11.68 -10.37 14.88
CA ALA A 109 -12.81 -9.49 14.58
C ALA A 109 -12.86 -8.26 15.49
N GLY A 110 -12.09 -8.25 16.57
CA GLY A 110 -11.99 -7.15 17.52
C GLY A 110 -10.94 -6.09 17.15
N ASP A 111 -10.32 -6.19 16.00
CA ASP A 111 -9.42 -5.15 15.50
C ASP A 111 -10.18 -3.87 15.18
N GLY A 112 -9.58 -2.73 15.48
CA GLY A 112 -10.15 -1.40 15.24
C GLY A 112 -9.26 -0.52 14.37
N VAL A 113 -9.66 0.73 14.24
CA VAL A 113 -8.95 1.76 13.47
C VAL A 113 -8.29 2.77 14.41
N GLY A 114 -7.08 3.19 14.06
CA GLY A 114 -6.38 4.30 14.67
C GLY A 114 -5.87 5.29 13.62
N LYS A 115 -5.69 6.53 14.03
CA LYS A 115 -5.11 7.58 13.20
C LYS A 115 -3.58 7.43 13.22
N ALA A 116 -2.96 7.28 12.06
CA ALA A 116 -1.51 7.18 11.93
C ALA A 116 -0.84 8.57 11.88
N ASP A 117 0.42 8.65 12.32
CA ASP A 117 1.28 9.81 12.06
C ASP A 117 1.98 9.64 10.70
N LEU A 118 1.54 10.38 9.70
CA LEU A 118 2.08 10.28 8.35
C LEU A 118 3.51 10.84 8.20
N ARG A 119 4.08 11.46 9.23
CA ARG A 119 5.50 11.82 9.23
C ARG A 119 6.40 10.60 9.00
N ALA A 120 5.96 9.41 9.42
CA ALA A 120 6.67 8.17 9.10
C ALA A 120 6.76 7.93 7.58
N VAL A 121 5.67 8.15 6.85
CA VAL A 121 5.62 8.01 5.39
C VAL A 121 6.43 9.11 4.72
N GLU A 122 6.33 10.36 5.18
CA GLU A 122 7.13 11.49 4.70
C GLU A 122 8.61 11.19 4.81
N ASN A 123 9.08 10.75 5.97
CA ASN A 123 10.48 10.43 6.23
C ASN A 123 10.97 9.29 5.33
N LEU A 124 10.18 8.23 5.15
CA LEU A 124 10.52 7.13 4.25
C LEU A 124 10.64 7.60 2.80
N CYS A 125 9.70 8.41 2.32
CA CYS A 125 9.74 8.93 0.95
C CYS A 125 10.95 9.84 0.71
N ARG A 126 11.31 10.67 1.70
CA ARG A 126 12.43 11.61 1.63
C ARG A 126 13.78 10.91 1.74
N GLU A 127 13.92 9.97 2.66
CA GLU A 127 15.17 9.25 2.93
C GLU A 127 15.48 8.22 1.83
N PHE A 128 14.44 7.61 1.25
CA PHE A 128 14.58 6.57 0.23
C PHE A 128 13.93 6.93 -1.12
N PRO A 129 14.41 7.96 -1.82
CA PRO A 129 13.79 8.44 -3.06
C PRO A 129 13.84 7.42 -4.20
N GLN A 130 14.71 6.41 -4.10
CA GLN A 130 14.82 5.31 -5.07
C GLN A 130 13.83 4.17 -4.80
N ASN A 131 13.18 4.15 -3.64
CA ASN A 131 12.13 3.19 -3.31
C ASN A 131 10.77 3.77 -3.68
N ARG A 132 9.84 2.89 -4.02
CA ARG A 132 8.44 3.25 -4.32
C ARG A 132 7.54 2.71 -3.22
N PHE A 133 6.60 3.53 -2.78
CA PHE A 133 5.69 3.22 -1.67
C PHE A 133 4.23 3.25 -2.14
N LEU A 134 3.56 2.10 -2.07
CA LEU A 134 2.12 1.99 -2.18
C LEU A 134 1.53 2.18 -0.79
N VAL A 135 0.75 3.21 -0.55
CA VAL A 135 0.28 3.54 0.80
C VAL A 135 -1.23 3.45 0.90
N SER A 136 -1.70 2.63 1.85
CA SER A 136 -3.09 2.54 2.28
C SER A 136 -3.19 2.88 3.76
N LEU A 137 -4.08 3.78 4.11
CA LEU A 137 -4.34 4.17 5.50
C LEU A 137 -5.73 3.71 5.90
N LEU A 138 -5.88 3.26 7.13
CA LEU A 138 -7.16 2.70 7.59
C LEU A 138 -8.10 3.78 8.14
N SER A 139 -7.57 4.90 8.63
CA SER A 139 -8.34 6.02 9.14
C SER A 139 -8.81 6.95 8.01
N ARG A 140 -10.08 7.37 8.08
CA ARG A 140 -10.65 8.41 7.21
C ARG A 140 -9.89 9.74 7.36
N GLU A 141 -9.51 10.10 8.57
CA GLU A 141 -8.85 11.36 8.93
C GLU A 141 -7.48 11.53 8.28
N ASN A 142 -6.84 10.44 7.86
CA ASN A 142 -5.53 10.48 7.21
C ASN A 142 -5.58 10.68 5.68
N GLN A 143 -6.77 10.63 5.05
CA GLN A 143 -6.85 10.57 3.59
C GLN A 143 -6.42 11.87 2.92
N HIS A 144 -6.81 13.02 3.48
CA HIS A 144 -6.40 14.32 2.95
C HIS A 144 -4.88 14.50 3.02
N GLU A 145 -4.27 14.23 4.18
CA GLU A 145 -2.82 14.35 4.36
C GLU A 145 -2.05 13.41 3.41
N LEU A 146 -2.56 12.18 3.19
CA LEU A 146 -2.00 11.26 2.20
C LEU A 146 -2.02 11.86 0.79
N CYS A 147 -3.10 12.52 0.39
CA CYS A 147 -3.19 13.20 -0.90
C CYS A 147 -2.20 14.36 -1.01
N VAL A 148 -2.02 15.14 0.07
CA VAL A 148 -1.01 16.20 0.11
C VAL A 148 0.38 15.64 -0.13
N TYR A 149 0.76 14.56 0.58
CA TYR A 149 2.08 13.94 0.39
C TYR A 149 2.25 13.32 -1.00
N ALA A 150 1.21 12.69 -1.55
CA ALA A 150 1.26 12.13 -2.89
C ALA A 150 1.51 13.19 -3.99
N ARG A 151 1.16 14.45 -3.74
CA ARG A 151 1.53 15.58 -4.62
C ARG A 151 2.99 16.01 -4.48
N LYS A 152 3.66 15.66 -3.39
CA LYS A 152 5.02 16.11 -3.08
C LYS A 152 6.07 15.05 -3.39
N PHE A 153 5.69 13.78 -3.31
CA PHE A 153 6.61 12.66 -3.45
C PHE A 153 6.23 11.78 -4.65
N ALA A 154 7.04 11.82 -5.71
CA ALA A 154 6.83 11.02 -6.92
C ALA A 154 6.94 9.50 -6.67
N ASN A 155 7.58 9.12 -5.57
CA ASN A 155 7.75 7.73 -5.13
C ASN A 155 6.64 7.24 -4.17
N LEU A 156 5.58 8.03 -3.97
CA LEU A 156 4.40 7.68 -3.18
C LEU A 156 3.16 7.58 -4.07
N MET A 157 2.41 6.49 -3.92
CA MET A 157 1.13 6.27 -4.62
C MET A 157 0.05 5.88 -3.62
N PRO A 158 -1.05 6.67 -3.49
CA PRO A 158 -2.22 6.24 -2.74
C PRO A 158 -2.80 4.96 -3.34
N PHE A 159 -3.03 3.95 -2.49
CA PHE A 159 -3.32 2.60 -2.92
C PHE A 159 -4.63 2.08 -2.32
N GLY A 160 -5.70 2.23 -3.08
CA GLY A 160 -7.00 1.63 -2.80
C GLY A 160 -7.76 2.22 -1.61
N CYS A 161 -8.83 1.53 -1.26
CA CYS A 161 -9.64 1.71 -0.06
C CYS A 161 -9.54 0.43 0.76
N TRP A 162 -8.94 0.52 1.94
CA TRP A 162 -8.64 -0.66 2.72
C TRP A 162 -9.65 -0.87 3.85
N TRP A 163 -10.11 -2.09 4.04
CA TRP A 163 -10.90 -2.64 5.14
C TRP A 163 -12.05 -1.72 5.62
N PHE A 164 -11.89 -0.97 6.72
CA PHE A 164 -12.93 -0.10 7.30
C PHE A 164 -13.30 1.10 6.42
N LEU A 165 -12.48 1.45 5.44
CA LEU A 165 -12.80 2.49 4.46
C LEU A 165 -13.59 1.96 3.25
N ASN A 166 -13.79 0.64 3.17
CA ASN A 166 -14.44 0.03 2.00
C ASN A 166 -15.96 0.02 2.13
N ASN A 167 -16.54 1.18 2.40
CA ASN A 167 -17.99 1.43 2.40
C ASN A 167 -18.32 2.59 1.44
N PRO A 168 -19.53 2.62 0.87
CA PRO A 168 -19.87 3.52 -0.23
C PRO A 168 -19.60 5.00 0.06
N SER A 169 -20.00 5.52 1.22
CA SER A 169 -19.85 6.93 1.57
C SER A 169 -18.40 7.36 1.68
N ILE A 170 -17.55 6.54 2.31
CA ILE A 170 -16.11 6.85 2.43
C ILE A 170 -15.39 6.64 1.09
N VAL A 171 -15.73 5.61 0.32
CA VAL A 171 -15.18 5.41 -1.03
C VAL A 171 -15.53 6.61 -1.93
N GLU A 172 -16.75 7.15 -1.82
CA GLU A 172 -17.17 8.35 -2.55
C GLU A 172 -16.33 9.57 -2.16
N GLU A 173 -16.25 9.86 -0.85
CA GLU A 173 -15.49 10.99 -0.31
C GLU A 173 -14.01 10.93 -0.75
N MET A 174 -13.36 9.79 -0.50
CA MET A 174 -11.95 9.58 -0.88
C MET A 174 -11.71 9.69 -2.39
N THR A 175 -12.65 9.19 -3.21
CA THR A 175 -12.52 9.25 -4.67
C THR A 175 -12.60 10.70 -5.15
N ARG A 176 -13.55 11.47 -4.61
CA ARG A 176 -13.72 12.89 -4.94
C ARG A 176 -12.46 13.67 -4.58
N GLU A 177 -12.00 13.53 -3.34
CA GLU A 177 -10.78 14.19 -2.85
C GLU A 177 -9.54 13.84 -3.68
N ARG A 178 -9.35 12.54 -3.99
CA ARG A 178 -8.22 12.10 -4.81
C ARG A 178 -8.26 12.65 -6.23
N ILE A 179 -9.44 12.72 -6.85
CA ILE A 179 -9.61 13.33 -8.18
C ILE A 179 -9.29 14.83 -8.14
N GLU A 180 -9.80 15.55 -7.15
CA GLU A 180 -9.57 16.99 -6.99
C GLU A 180 -8.09 17.31 -6.73
N MET A 181 -7.41 16.52 -5.92
CA MET A 181 -6.03 16.78 -5.53
C MET A 181 -4.97 16.14 -6.45
N LEU A 182 -5.24 14.98 -7.01
CA LEU A 182 -4.27 14.15 -7.72
C LEU A 182 -4.64 13.93 -9.20
N GLY A 183 -5.82 14.33 -9.62
CA GLY A 183 -6.36 13.98 -10.94
C GLY A 183 -6.47 12.47 -11.10
N MET A 184 -5.79 11.92 -12.10
CA MET A 184 -5.77 10.48 -12.35
C MET A 184 -4.54 9.75 -11.78
N SER A 185 -3.81 10.38 -10.82
CA SER A 185 -2.53 9.85 -10.31
C SER A 185 -2.68 9.10 -8.99
N PHE A 186 -3.59 8.12 -8.92
CA PHE A 186 -3.79 7.23 -7.77
C PHE A 186 -4.32 5.87 -8.22
N ILE A 187 -4.34 4.89 -7.31
CA ILE A 187 -4.96 3.59 -7.54
C ILE A 187 -6.24 3.54 -6.69
N PRO A 188 -7.43 3.49 -7.32
CA PRO A 188 -8.70 3.70 -6.62
C PRO A 188 -9.07 2.56 -5.67
N GLN A 189 -8.65 1.32 -6.00
CA GLN A 189 -9.05 0.14 -5.23
C GLN A 189 -7.99 -0.94 -5.27
N HIS A 190 -7.77 -1.58 -4.13
CA HIS A 190 -7.28 -2.95 -4.04
C HIS A 190 -8.34 -3.79 -3.31
N SER A 191 -8.48 -5.05 -3.68
CA SER A 191 -9.65 -5.82 -3.20
C SER A 191 -9.57 -6.19 -1.73
N ASP A 192 -8.37 -6.40 -1.17
CA ASP A 192 -8.20 -6.95 0.19
C ASP A 192 -9.19 -8.11 0.44
N ALA A 193 -9.27 -8.99 -0.56
CA ALA A 193 -10.27 -10.04 -0.60
C ALA A 193 -9.72 -11.33 0.02
N ARG A 194 -10.52 -11.98 0.86
CA ARG A 194 -10.22 -13.30 1.44
C ARG A 194 -10.80 -14.44 0.61
N VAL A 195 -11.83 -14.15 -0.18
CA VAL A 195 -12.50 -15.08 -1.09
C VAL A 195 -12.77 -14.41 -2.43
N LEU A 196 -12.88 -15.20 -3.49
CA LEU A 196 -12.96 -14.70 -4.88
C LEU A 196 -14.19 -13.79 -5.10
N GLU A 197 -15.30 -14.10 -4.49
CA GLU A 197 -16.55 -13.32 -4.59
C GLU A 197 -16.37 -11.88 -4.09
N GLN A 198 -15.51 -11.68 -3.09
CA GLN A 198 -15.20 -10.33 -2.60
C GLN A 198 -14.52 -9.46 -3.67
N VAL A 199 -13.71 -10.04 -4.55
CA VAL A 199 -13.12 -9.30 -5.67
C VAL A 199 -14.21 -8.72 -6.55
N ILE A 200 -15.19 -9.55 -6.92
CA ILE A 200 -16.25 -9.17 -7.85
C ILE A 200 -17.09 -8.01 -7.28
N TYR A 201 -17.63 -8.15 -6.06
CA TYR A 201 -18.53 -7.13 -5.52
C TYR A 201 -17.79 -5.84 -5.13
N LYS A 202 -16.58 -5.92 -4.58
CA LYS A 202 -15.78 -4.74 -4.21
C LYS A 202 -15.46 -3.89 -5.44
N TRP A 203 -15.00 -4.51 -6.52
CA TRP A 203 -14.73 -3.78 -7.77
C TRP A 203 -15.99 -3.24 -8.42
N ARG A 204 -17.12 -3.97 -8.34
CA ARG A 204 -18.42 -3.46 -8.81
C ARG A 204 -18.83 -2.23 -8.01
N ASN A 205 -18.78 -2.28 -6.69
CA ASN A 205 -19.12 -1.15 -5.82
C ASN A 205 -18.25 0.06 -6.08
N THR A 206 -16.93 -0.12 -6.16
CA THR A 206 -16.00 0.97 -6.46
C THR A 206 -16.34 1.63 -7.80
N ARG A 207 -16.56 0.86 -8.86
CA ARG A 207 -16.94 1.43 -10.17
C ARG A 207 -18.27 2.19 -10.12
N ARG A 208 -19.27 1.67 -9.40
CA ARG A 208 -20.58 2.34 -9.24
C ARG A 208 -20.46 3.67 -8.48
N THR A 209 -19.60 3.71 -7.47
CA THR A 209 -19.34 4.93 -6.70
C THR A 209 -18.53 5.95 -7.49
N MET A 210 -17.51 5.51 -8.23
CA MET A 210 -16.63 6.40 -9.01
C MET A 210 -17.30 6.99 -10.25
N ALA A 211 -18.19 6.26 -10.91
CA ALA A 211 -18.76 6.68 -12.18
C ALA A 211 -19.47 8.05 -12.12
N PRO A 212 -20.36 8.34 -11.16
CA PRO A 212 -20.99 9.66 -11.07
C PRO A 212 -19.99 10.78 -10.72
N ILE A 213 -18.96 10.49 -9.94
CA ILE A 213 -17.93 11.47 -9.57
C ILE A 213 -17.12 11.87 -10.81
N LEU A 214 -16.66 10.90 -11.58
CA LEU A 214 -15.94 11.14 -12.83
C LEU A 214 -16.82 11.87 -13.85
N ALA A 215 -18.09 11.46 -14.00
CA ALA A 215 -19.04 12.11 -14.91
C ALA A 215 -19.21 13.59 -14.55
N ASN A 216 -19.38 13.91 -13.27
CA ASN A 216 -19.47 15.30 -12.79
C ASN A 216 -18.18 16.09 -13.06
N SER A 217 -17.02 15.50 -12.80
CA SER A 217 -15.73 16.15 -13.06
C SER A 217 -15.54 16.45 -14.56
N TYR A 218 -15.96 15.55 -15.45
CA TYR A 218 -15.92 15.79 -16.88
C TYR A 218 -16.94 16.84 -17.34
N ALA A 219 -18.14 16.88 -16.74
CA ALA A 219 -19.14 17.91 -17.03
C ALA A 219 -18.60 19.31 -16.71
N LEU A 220 -17.99 19.50 -15.55
CA LEU A 220 -17.35 20.77 -15.19
C LEU A 220 -16.25 21.18 -16.18
N LEU A 221 -15.42 20.24 -16.63
CA LEU A 221 -14.40 20.55 -17.64
C LEU A 221 -15.01 20.99 -18.97
N VAL A 222 -16.15 20.41 -19.38
CA VAL A 222 -16.87 20.78 -20.59
C VAL A 222 -17.51 22.16 -20.43
N GLU A 223 -18.10 22.46 -19.27
CA GLU A 223 -18.65 23.78 -18.95
C GLU A 223 -17.59 24.86 -19.00
N ASP A 224 -16.36 24.57 -18.56
CA ASP A 224 -15.19 25.45 -18.65
C ASP A 224 -14.58 25.51 -20.07
N GLY A 225 -15.24 24.93 -21.07
CA GLY A 225 -14.82 24.96 -22.47
C GLY A 225 -13.74 23.94 -22.87
N ARG A 226 -13.39 22.99 -22.00
CA ARG A 226 -12.42 21.94 -22.31
C ARG A 226 -13.11 20.76 -23.01
N PRO A 227 -12.73 20.37 -24.24
CA PRO A 227 -13.33 19.23 -24.92
C PRO A 227 -12.99 17.92 -24.19
N VAL A 228 -14.01 17.15 -23.83
CA VAL A 228 -13.88 15.80 -23.28
C VAL A 228 -14.44 14.80 -24.30
N THR A 229 -13.57 13.90 -24.79
CA THR A 229 -13.93 12.86 -25.75
C THR A 229 -14.07 11.50 -25.08
N ARG A 230 -14.74 10.55 -25.74
CA ARG A 230 -14.79 9.15 -25.28
C ARG A 230 -13.38 8.55 -25.12
N GLU A 231 -12.45 8.95 -25.97
CA GLU A 231 -11.07 8.45 -25.91
C GLU A 231 -10.34 8.99 -24.67
N HIS A 232 -10.51 10.27 -24.31
CA HIS A 232 -9.99 10.82 -23.05
C HIS A 232 -10.51 10.05 -21.84
N ILE A 233 -11.83 9.80 -21.78
CA ILE A 233 -12.43 9.03 -20.68
C ILE A 233 -11.86 7.61 -20.62
N ARG A 234 -11.72 6.94 -21.79
CA ARG A 234 -11.15 5.58 -21.84
C ARG A 234 -9.72 5.54 -21.34
N GLN A 235 -8.90 6.52 -21.73
CA GLN A 235 -7.51 6.62 -21.29
C GLN A 235 -7.41 6.86 -19.77
N ASP A 236 -8.26 7.70 -19.21
CA ASP A 236 -8.29 7.97 -17.77
C ASP A 236 -8.75 6.74 -16.97
N LEU A 237 -9.77 6.04 -17.45
CA LEU A 237 -10.20 4.77 -16.84
C LEU A 237 -9.09 3.71 -16.91
N ASP A 238 -8.39 3.62 -18.02
CA ASP A 238 -7.27 2.69 -18.19
C ASP A 238 -6.10 3.04 -17.25
N ARG A 239 -5.82 4.33 -17.05
CA ARG A 239 -4.85 4.79 -16.04
C ARG A 239 -5.26 4.35 -14.63
N LEU A 240 -6.48 4.69 -14.21
CA LEU A 240 -6.97 4.44 -12.86
C LEU A 240 -7.05 2.94 -12.53
N PHE A 241 -7.58 2.13 -13.45
CA PHE A 241 -7.86 0.72 -13.17
C PHE A 241 -6.75 -0.26 -13.58
N ARG A 242 -5.71 0.21 -14.28
CA ARG A 242 -4.64 -0.65 -14.78
C ARG A 242 -3.27 0.01 -14.80
N LYS A 243 -3.08 1.04 -15.63
CA LYS A 243 -1.75 1.57 -15.97
C LYS A 243 -1.00 2.19 -14.80
N ASN A 244 -1.70 2.89 -13.89
CA ASN A 244 -1.06 3.47 -12.71
C ASN A 244 -0.40 2.40 -11.87
N PHE A 245 -1.11 1.30 -11.58
CA PHE A 245 -0.54 0.18 -10.84
C PHE A 245 0.61 -0.46 -11.60
N GLN A 246 0.41 -0.84 -12.86
CA GLN A 246 1.44 -1.49 -13.67
C GLN A 246 2.73 -0.65 -13.73
N LYS A 247 2.60 0.63 -14.05
CA LYS A 247 3.73 1.56 -14.12
C LYS A 247 4.43 1.69 -12.77
N PHE A 248 3.66 1.89 -11.70
CA PHE A 248 4.21 2.09 -10.37
C PHE A 248 4.81 0.81 -9.80
N ALA A 249 4.24 -0.36 -10.09
CA ALA A 249 4.79 -1.66 -9.70
C ALA A 249 5.98 -2.12 -10.57
N GLY A 250 6.27 -1.43 -11.69
CA GLY A 250 7.36 -1.81 -12.58
C GLY A 250 7.04 -3.02 -13.46
N ILE A 251 5.75 -3.35 -13.63
CA ILE A 251 5.31 -4.48 -14.47
C ILE A 251 5.52 -4.09 -15.94
N LYS A 252 6.32 -4.88 -16.64
CA LYS A 252 6.49 -4.75 -18.10
C LYS A 252 5.24 -5.29 -18.80
N ASN A 253 4.70 -4.52 -19.75
CA ASN A 253 3.60 -4.96 -20.62
C ASN A 253 4.07 -6.03 -21.59
#